data_af726c5c9cbaa105af54eef8b9756a48
#
_entry.id   af726c5c9cbaa105af54eef8b9756a48
#
_cell.length_a   1.000
_cell.length_b   1.000
_cell.length_c   1.000
_cell.angle_alpha   90.00
_cell.angle_beta   90.00
_cell.angle_gamma   90.00
#
_symmetry.space_group_name_H-M   'P 1'
#
loop_
_entity.id
_entity.type
_entity.pdbx_description
1 polymer ?
#
loop_
_entity_poly.entity_id
_entity_poly.type
_entity_poly.pdbx_seq_one_letter_code
_entity_poly.pdbx_strand_id
1 'polypeptide(L)'
;MFGLSEVLKSRGCRVDMVLGASTAMKIYAPLDGKRSVSSLTIATEDGSTGITGKVTDVIPGIIEANSIDIIYSCGPMGMLEAINKISSEFGIMHQCAIEESMACGIGVCMTCVLPMKGEDGQIRMLRSCIDGPVVDGDNVVWGAKRVIPEGTWGAN
;
A
#
# COMPACT_ATOMS: atom_id res chain seq x y z
N MET A 1 -3.58 -7.86 5.55
CA MET A 1 -2.26 -8.34 5.08
C MET A 1 -1.98 -9.77 5.55
N PHE A 2 -2.15 -10.15 6.81
CA PHE A 2 -1.85 -11.53 7.30
C PHE A 2 -2.60 -12.63 6.53
N GLY A 3 -3.92 -12.49 6.31
CA GLY A 3 -4.67 -13.47 5.53
C GLY A 3 -4.16 -13.62 4.08
N LEU A 4 -3.72 -12.52 3.44
CA LEU A 4 -3.09 -12.59 2.12
C LEU A 4 -1.77 -13.36 2.18
N SER A 5 -0.93 -13.10 3.18
CA SER A 5 0.35 -13.81 3.34
C SER A 5 0.18 -15.32 3.54
N GLU A 6 -0.84 -15.73 4.29
CA GLU A 6 -1.18 -17.15 4.47
C GLU A 6 -1.60 -17.82 3.15
N VAL A 7 -2.44 -17.14 2.36
CA VAL A 7 -2.88 -17.63 1.04
C VAL A 7 -1.70 -17.75 0.08
N LEU A 8 -0.85 -16.73 0.00
CA LEU A 8 0.33 -16.75 -0.88
C LEU A 8 1.30 -17.87 -0.49
N LYS A 9 1.57 -18.00 0.82
CA LYS A 9 2.44 -19.06 1.34
C LYS A 9 1.86 -20.45 1.07
N SER A 10 0.55 -20.66 1.21
CA SER A 10 -0.11 -21.93 0.89
C SER A 10 -0.01 -22.29 -0.60
N ARG A 11 0.20 -21.32 -1.47
CA ARG A 11 0.44 -21.49 -2.91
C ARG A 11 1.92 -21.63 -3.27
N GLY A 12 2.81 -21.74 -2.27
CA GLY A 12 4.24 -21.91 -2.48
C GLY A 12 5.01 -20.62 -2.77
N CYS A 13 4.37 -19.44 -2.64
CA CYS A 13 5.07 -18.18 -2.80
C CYS A 13 5.97 -17.89 -1.59
N ARG A 14 7.15 -17.31 -1.85
CA ARG A 14 7.92 -16.66 -0.80
C ARG A 14 7.24 -15.35 -0.43
N VAL A 15 7.10 -15.07 0.85
CA VAL A 15 6.50 -13.85 1.37
C VAL A 15 7.47 -13.17 2.32
N ASP A 16 7.95 -12.00 1.97
CA ASP A 16 8.73 -11.11 2.81
C ASP A 16 7.82 -9.99 3.31
N MET A 17 7.61 -9.89 4.62
CA MET A 17 6.70 -8.90 5.23
C MET A 17 7.50 -7.82 5.94
N VAL A 18 7.07 -6.59 5.79
CA VAL A 18 7.58 -5.45 6.56
C VAL A 18 6.45 -4.88 7.41
N LEU A 19 6.66 -4.83 8.71
CA LEU A 19 5.77 -4.15 9.66
C LEU A 19 6.42 -2.87 10.15
N GLY A 20 5.72 -1.76 10.04
CA GLY A 20 6.18 -0.46 10.48
C GLY A 20 5.25 0.22 11.46
N ALA A 21 5.83 0.93 12.41
CA ALA A 21 5.12 1.82 13.33
C ALA A 21 6.03 2.92 13.86
N SER A 22 5.44 3.93 14.52
CA SER A 22 6.26 4.97 15.18
C SER A 22 7.05 4.43 16.37
N THR A 23 6.52 3.42 17.08
CA THR A 23 7.16 2.81 18.27
C THR A 23 6.87 1.32 18.32
N ALA A 24 7.67 0.57 19.11
CA ALA A 24 7.47 -0.87 19.34
C ALA A 24 6.05 -1.21 19.84
N MET A 25 5.48 -0.38 20.71
CA MET A 25 4.14 -0.59 21.28
C MET A 25 3.01 -0.51 20.23
N LYS A 26 3.26 0.11 19.09
CA LYS A 26 2.30 0.26 18.00
C LYS A 26 2.44 -0.79 16.90
N ILE A 27 3.43 -1.66 16.99
CA ILE A 27 3.54 -2.81 16.07
C ILE A 27 2.42 -3.78 16.35
N TYR A 28 1.59 -4.01 15.32
CA TYR A 28 0.45 -4.92 15.43
C TYR A 28 0.86 -6.37 15.19
N ALA A 29 0.53 -7.26 16.13
CA ALA A 29 0.62 -8.73 16.03
C ALA A 29 1.93 -9.26 15.39
N PRO A 30 3.14 -8.89 15.87
CA PRO A 30 4.40 -9.27 15.22
C PRO A 30 4.65 -10.78 15.25
N LEU A 31 4.13 -11.50 16.26
CA LEU A 31 4.26 -12.95 16.34
C LEU A 31 3.42 -13.68 15.28
N ASP A 32 2.21 -13.18 15.00
CA ASP A 32 1.35 -13.74 13.96
C ASP A 32 1.93 -13.42 12.58
N GLY A 33 2.47 -12.21 12.39
CA GLY A 33 3.23 -11.85 11.21
C GLY A 33 4.36 -12.83 10.94
N LYS A 34 5.18 -13.11 11.94
CA LYS A 34 6.31 -14.03 11.80
C LYS A 34 5.90 -15.46 11.42
N ARG A 35 4.74 -15.92 11.88
CA ARG A 35 4.23 -17.28 11.55
C ARG A 35 3.69 -17.37 10.12
N SER A 36 3.13 -16.28 9.61
CA SER A 36 2.43 -16.25 8.31
C SER A 36 3.35 -16.01 7.11
N VAL A 37 4.65 -15.73 7.31
CA VAL A 37 5.58 -15.32 6.26
C VAL A 37 6.86 -16.15 6.23
N SER A 38 7.65 -15.95 5.18
CA SER A 38 9.00 -16.52 5.04
C SER A 38 10.05 -15.67 5.77
N SER A 39 9.90 -14.36 5.72
CA SER A 39 10.74 -13.39 6.42
C SER A 39 9.89 -12.24 6.96
N LEU A 40 10.22 -11.76 8.16
CA LEU A 40 9.60 -10.59 8.78
C LEU A 40 10.67 -9.56 9.14
N THR A 41 10.52 -8.37 8.62
CA THR A 41 11.30 -7.19 9.01
C THR A 41 10.41 -6.22 9.79
N ILE A 42 10.91 -5.71 10.91
CA ILE A 42 10.21 -4.69 11.71
C ILE A 42 11.02 -3.40 11.61
N ALA A 43 10.34 -2.29 11.35
CA ALA A 43 10.90 -0.95 11.35
C ALA A 43 10.13 -0.04 12.32
N THR A 44 10.83 0.70 13.17
CA THR A 44 10.22 1.70 14.05
C THR A 44 10.93 3.04 13.91
N GLU A 45 10.16 4.11 13.83
CA GLU A 45 10.73 5.45 13.62
C GLU A 45 11.62 5.89 14.78
N ASP A 46 11.27 5.50 16.02
CA ASP A 46 12.02 5.79 17.24
C ASP A 46 13.16 4.79 17.54
N GLY A 47 13.29 3.72 16.76
CA GLY A 47 14.29 2.66 16.97
C GLY A 47 14.04 1.78 18.19
N SER A 48 12.85 1.81 18.78
CA SER A 48 12.52 1.02 19.97
C SER A 48 12.46 -0.48 19.72
N THR A 49 12.31 -0.91 18.46
CA THR A 49 12.46 -2.31 18.03
C THR A 49 12.75 -2.40 16.54
N GLY A 50 13.46 -3.45 16.12
CA GLY A 50 13.80 -3.68 14.72
C GLY A 50 14.79 -2.67 14.16
N ILE A 51 14.57 -2.28 12.90
CA ILE A 51 15.39 -1.28 12.19
C ILE A 51 14.83 0.12 12.51
N THR A 52 15.70 1.07 12.82
CA THR A 52 15.30 2.47 13.02
C THR A 52 14.99 3.11 11.68
N GLY A 53 13.79 3.66 11.51
CA GLY A 53 13.36 4.33 10.30
C GLY A 53 11.97 3.92 9.86
N LYS A 54 11.60 4.30 8.64
CA LYS A 54 10.31 3.99 8.02
C LYS A 54 10.38 2.67 7.24
N VAL A 55 9.22 2.08 6.97
CA VAL A 55 9.14 0.90 6.09
C VAL A 55 9.76 1.14 4.71
N THR A 56 9.64 2.36 4.20
CA THR A 56 10.21 2.77 2.92
C THR A 56 11.73 2.76 2.88
N ASP A 57 12.38 2.87 4.03
CA ASP A 57 13.84 2.87 4.12
C ASP A 57 14.43 1.46 4.01
N VAL A 58 13.63 0.44 4.33
CA VAL A 58 14.08 -0.97 4.32
C VAL A 58 13.67 -1.72 3.05
N ILE A 59 12.63 -1.27 2.35
CA ILE A 59 12.10 -1.97 1.14
C ILE A 59 13.15 -2.10 0.04
N PRO A 60 13.93 -1.08 -0.34
CA PRO A 60 14.95 -1.21 -1.39
C PRO A 60 15.94 -2.35 -1.12
N GLY A 61 16.46 -2.44 0.11
CA GLY A 61 17.39 -3.52 0.48
C GLY A 61 16.76 -4.91 0.43
N ILE A 62 15.47 -5.03 0.71
CA ILE A 62 14.74 -6.31 0.58
C ILE A 62 14.59 -6.69 -0.89
N ILE A 63 14.26 -5.73 -1.76
CA ILE A 63 14.15 -5.94 -3.21
C ILE A 63 15.48 -6.39 -3.79
N GLU A 64 16.57 -5.71 -3.44
CA GLU A 64 17.93 -6.04 -3.93
C GLU A 64 18.39 -7.42 -3.45
N ALA A 65 18.05 -7.80 -2.24
CA ALA A 65 18.45 -9.10 -1.66
C ALA A 65 17.59 -10.27 -2.15
N ASN A 66 16.40 -10.02 -2.67
CA ASN A 66 15.44 -11.05 -3.07
C ASN A 66 14.80 -10.71 -4.42
N SER A 67 14.43 -11.74 -5.16
CA SER A 67 13.64 -11.56 -6.38
C SER A 67 12.17 -11.30 -5.99
N ILE A 68 11.77 -10.05 -5.96
CA ILE A 68 10.40 -9.63 -5.62
C ILE A 68 9.63 -9.39 -6.91
N ASP A 69 8.54 -10.10 -7.10
CA ASP A 69 7.67 -9.97 -8.28
C ASP A 69 6.60 -8.89 -8.09
N ILE A 70 6.09 -8.74 -6.86
CA ILE A 70 4.99 -7.83 -6.55
C ILE A 70 5.06 -7.32 -5.10
N ILE A 71 4.68 -6.08 -4.91
CA ILE A 71 4.54 -5.47 -3.58
C ILE A 71 3.05 -5.27 -3.28
N TYR A 72 2.60 -5.77 -2.13
CA TYR A 72 1.29 -5.47 -1.55
C TYR A 72 1.47 -4.56 -0.36
N SER A 73 0.77 -3.44 -0.32
CA SER A 73 0.89 -2.50 0.81
C SER A 73 -0.46 -2.05 1.35
N CYS A 74 -0.48 -1.69 2.62
CA CYS A 74 -1.63 -1.11 3.32
C CYS A 74 -1.12 -0.18 4.40
N GLY A 75 -1.63 1.05 4.44
CA GLY A 75 -1.24 2.05 5.42
C GLY A 75 -1.49 3.48 4.93
N PRO A 76 -0.88 4.49 5.59
CA PRO A 76 -1.09 5.90 5.24
C PRO A 76 -0.77 6.21 3.78
N MET A 77 -1.57 7.08 3.15
CA MET A 77 -1.43 7.45 1.73
C MET A 77 -0.02 7.90 1.34
N GLY A 78 0.66 8.67 2.20
CA GLY A 78 2.04 9.09 1.94
C GLY A 78 3.05 7.93 1.93
N MET A 79 2.80 6.87 2.70
CA MET A 79 3.59 5.64 2.66
C MET A 79 3.31 4.88 1.34
N LEU A 80 2.04 4.75 0.95
CA LEU A 80 1.65 4.08 -0.29
C LEU A 80 2.25 4.77 -1.51
N GLU A 81 2.21 6.12 -1.56
CA GLU A 81 2.86 6.92 -2.59
C GLU A 81 4.37 6.68 -2.66
N ALA A 82 5.05 6.67 -1.50
CA ALA A 82 6.48 6.43 -1.44
C ALA A 82 6.86 5.00 -1.87
N ILE A 83 6.05 4.00 -1.49
CA ILE A 83 6.24 2.62 -1.95
C ILE A 83 6.01 2.51 -3.45
N ASN A 84 5.01 3.23 -4.01
CA ASN A 84 4.78 3.24 -5.44
C ASN A 84 5.97 3.81 -6.23
N LYS A 85 6.61 4.85 -5.73
CA LYS A 85 7.84 5.38 -6.34
C LYS A 85 8.96 4.35 -6.34
N ILE A 86 9.18 3.70 -5.20
CA ILE A 86 10.18 2.63 -5.09
C ILE A 86 9.87 1.50 -6.06
N SER A 87 8.64 0.98 -6.08
CA SER A 87 8.26 -0.12 -6.98
C SER A 87 8.46 0.23 -8.45
N SER A 88 8.12 1.45 -8.85
CA SER A 88 8.33 1.94 -10.23
C SER A 88 9.83 2.05 -10.58
N GLU A 89 10.69 2.49 -9.64
CA GLU A 89 12.15 2.56 -9.84
C GLU A 89 12.76 1.17 -10.06
N PHE A 90 12.23 0.15 -9.39
CA PHE A 90 12.68 -1.25 -9.55
C PHE A 90 11.90 -2.04 -10.62
N GLY A 91 10.91 -1.44 -11.27
CA GLY A 91 10.07 -2.11 -12.27
C GLY A 91 9.18 -3.22 -11.70
N ILE A 92 8.77 -3.11 -10.43
CA ILE A 92 7.99 -4.10 -9.70
C ILE A 92 6.54 -3.63 -9.61
N MET A 93 5.58 -4.52 -9.85
CA MET A 93 4.16 -4.23 -9.71
C MET A 93 3.81 -3.89 -8.24
N HIS A 94 2.98 -2.87 -8.02
CA HIS A 94 2.54 -2.47 -6.70
C HIS A 94 1.02 -2.45 -6.62
N GLN A 95 0.45 -3.28 -5.75
CA GLN A 95 -0.96 -3.23 -5.37
C GLN A 95 -1.09 -2.67 -3.96
N CYS A 96 -1.89 -1.62 -3.81
CA CYS A 96 -2.10 -0.97 -2.53
C CYS A 96 -3.57 -1.01 -2.09
N ALA A 97 -3.78 -1.27 -0.81
CA ALA A 97 -5.08 -1.15 -0.16
C ALA A 97 -5.21 0.28 0.36
N ILE A 98 -6.10 1.04 -0.27
CA ILE A 98 -6.34 2.45 0.04
C ILE A 98 -7.27 2.58 1.24
N GLU A 99 -6.86 3.39 2.21
CA GLU A 99 -7.67 3.78 3.37
C GLU A 99 -8.05 5.26 3.26
N GLU A 100 -9.20 5.55 2.65
CA GLU A 100 -9.78 6.88 2.62
C GLU A 100 -10.87 7.04 3.68
N SER A 101 -11.14 8.30 4.04
CA SER A 101 -12.23 8.63 4.98
C SER A 101 -13.55 8.06 4.48
N MET A 102 -14.20 7.23 5.28
CA MET A 102 -15.42 6.52 4.89
C MET A 102 -16.59 6.95 5.77
N ALA A 103 -17.67 7.46 5.14
CA ALA A 103 -18.88 7.81 5.87
C ALA A 103 -19.99 6.78 5.65
N CYS A 104 -20.39 6.50 4.41
CA CYS A 104 -21.55 5.62 4.17
C CYS A 104 -21.15 4.15 3.89
N GLY A 105 -19.98 3.86 3.35
CA GLY A 105 -19.53 2.52 2.99
C GLY A 105 -20.28 1.85 1.81
N ILE A 106 -21.26 2.54 1.22
CA ILE A 106 -22.16 2.03 0.16
C ILE A 106 -22.09 2.83 -1.14
N GLY A 107 -21.10 3.71 -1.28
CA GLY A 107 -20.84 4.45 -2.52
C GLY A 107 -21.74 5.67 -2.79
N VAL A 108 -22.53 6.14 -1.83
CA VAL A 108 -23.50 7.25 -2.04
C VAL A 108 -22.91 8.61 -1.69
N CYS A 109 -22.14 8.72 -0.60
CA CYS A 109 -21.71 10.03 -0.06
C CYS A 109 -20.49 10.63 -0.76
N MET A 110 -19.78 9.88 -1.60
CA MET A 110 -18.56 10.32 -2.32
C MET A 110 -17.42 10.80 -1.41
N THR A 111 -17.39 10.40 -0.14
CA THR A 111 -16.35 10.83 0.82
C THR A 111 -15.03 10.08 0.62
N CYS A 112 -15.09 8.81 0.19
CA CYS A 112 -13.95 7.93 0.03
C CYS A 112 -13.39 7.90 -1.41
N VAL A 113 -13.58 8.96 -2.17
CA VAL A 113 -13.12 9.04 -3.56
C VAL A 113 -11.64 9.37 -3.65
N LEU A 114 -11.00 8.75 -4.63
CA LEU A 114 -9.65 9.11 -5.05
C LEU A 114 -9.56 9.14 -6.58
N PRO A 115 -8.72 9.99 -7.16
CA PRO A 115 -8.52 10.05 -8.59
C PRO A 115 -7.65 8.89 -9.07
N MET A 116 -8.15 8.17 -10.06
CA MET A 116 -7.49 7.03 -10.69
C MET A 116 -7.41 7.23 -12.20
N LYS A 117 -6.29 6.88 -12.79
CA LYS A 117 -6.08 6.85 -14.22
C LYS A 117 -6.60 5.52 -14.78
N GLY A 118 -7.54 5.59 -15.71
CA GLY A 118 -8.04 4.41 -16.43
C GLY A 118 -7.10 3.95 -17.55
N GLU A 119 -7.37 2.77 -18.12
CA GLU A 119 -6.62 2.22 -19.26
C GLU A 119 -6.63 3.14 -20.50
N ASP A 120 -7.69 3.92 -20.67
CA ASP A 120 -7.82 4.95 -21.71
C ASP A 120 -7.05 6.25 -21.40
N GLY A 121 -6.32 6.31 -20.29
CA GLY A 121 -5.57 7.45 -19.82
C GLY A 121 -6.41 8.55 -19.16
N GLN A 122 -7.75 8.42 -19.12
CA GLN A 122 -8.61 9.39 -18.47
C GLN A 122 -8.63 9.22 -16.95
N ILE A 123 -8.66 10.34 -16.23
CA ILE A 123 -8.77 10.32 -14.77
C ILE A 123 -10.24 10.27 -14.38
N ARG A 124 -10.57 9.32 -13.51
CA ARG A 124 -11.91 9.13 -12.93
C ARG A 124 -11.83 9.09 -11.42
N MET A 125 -12.88 9.58 -10.76
CA MET A 125 -12.99 9.49 -9.29
C MET A 125 -13.55 8.12 -8.91
N LEU A 126 -12.69 7.28 -8.33
CA LEU A 126 -13.02 5.93 -7.86
C LEU A 126 -13.40 5.99 -6.38
N ARG A 127 -14.39 5.22 -5.97
CA ARG A 127 -14.84 5.13 -4.57
C ARG A 127 -14.22 3.91 -3.91
N SER A 128 -13.31 4.11 -2.96
CA SER A 128 -12.58 3.00 -2.34
C SER A 128 -13.50 2.00 -1.62
N CYS A 129 -14.68 2.43 -1.16
CA CYS A 129 -15.63 1.57 -0.45
C CYS A 129 -16.34 0.52 -1.32
N ILE A 130 -16.50 0.76 -2.64
CA ILE A 130 -17.21 -0.16 -3.54
C ILE A 130 -16.40 -0.54 -4.78
N ASP A 131 -15.52 0.33 -5.26
CA ASP A 131 -14.69 0.10 -6.44
C ASP A 131 -13.29 -0.41 -6.07
N GLY A 132 -12.92 -0.34 -4.77
CA GLY A 132 -11.68 -0.84 -4.17
C GLY A 132 -11.95 -1.84 -3.04
N PRO A 133 -11.17 -1.83 -1.95
CA PRO A 133 -10.09 -0.88 -1.62
C PRO A 133 -8.74 -1.17 -2.29
N VAL A 134 -8.53 -2.34 -2.91
CA VAL A 134 -7.25 -2.71 -3.51
C VAL A 134 -7.19 -2.19 -4.94
N VAL A 135 -6.14 -1.45 -5.23
CA VAL A 135 -5.91 -0.83 -6.55
C VAL A 135 -4.45 -0.98 -6.97
N ASP A 136 -4.21 -0.86 -8.27
CA ASP A 136 -2.87 -0.74 -8.81
C ASP A 136 -2.30 0.64 -8.48
N GLY A 137 -1.13 0.67 -7.84
CA GLY A 137 -0.50 1.90 -7.39
C GLY A 137 -0.12 2.85 -8.53
N ASP A 138 0.22 2.33 -9.71
CA ASP A 138 0.59 3.13 -10.87
C ASP A 138 -0.61 3.88 -11.48
N ASN A 139 -1.82 3.42 -11.20
CA ASN A 139 -3.04 4.07 -11.64
C ASN A 139 -3.53 5.16 -10.68
N VAL A 140 -3.00 5.24 -9.46
CA VAL A 140 -3.39 6.29 -8.50
C VAL A 140 -2.76 7.62 -8.90
N VAL A 141 -3.55 8.69 -8.93
CA VAL A 141 -3.04 10.06 -9.12
C VAL A 141 -2.57 10.59 -7.77
N TRP A 142 -1.34 10.24 -7.42
CA TRP A 142 -0.73 10.61 -6.14
C TRP A 142 -0.61 12.13 -5.97
N GLY A 143 -0.73 12.61 -4.74
CA GLY A 143 -0.62 14.05 -4.45
C GLY A 143 -1.88 14.89 -4.71
N ALA A 144 -2.90 14.35 -5.37
CA ALA A 144 -4.15 15.05 -5.71
C ALA A 144 -5.13 15.19 -4.53
N LYS A 145 -4.63 15.31 -3.32
CA LYS A 145 -5.47 15.43 -2.11
C LYS A 145 -6.36 16.68 -2.18
N ARG A 146 -7.69 16.49 -2.14
CA ARG A 146 -8.73 17.53 -2.09
C ARG A 146 -8.77 18.46 -3.31
N VAL A 147 -8.12 18.11 -4.39
CA VAL A 147 -8.17 18.83 -5.66
C VAL A 147 -8.59 17.84 -6.73
N ILE A 148 -9.54 18.23 -7.57
CA ILE A 148 -9.88 17.44 -8.75
C ILE A 148 -8.76 17.68 -9.77
N PRO A 149 -8.01 16.64 -10.17
CA PRO A 149 -6.94 16.80 -11.14
C PRO A 149 -7.46 17.34 -12.48
N GLU A 150 -6.64 18.12 -13.15
CA GLU A 150 -6.93 18.56 -14.51
C GLU A 150 -7.11 17.34 -15.45
N GLY A 151 -8.11 17.39 -16.32
CA GLY A 151 -8.45 16.28 -17.21
C GLY A 151 -9.28 15.17 -16.56
N THR A 152 -9.81 15.36 -15.32
CA THR A 152 -10.75 14.42 -14.73
C THR A 152 -12.05 14.40 -15.53
N TRP A 153 -12.49 13.22 -15.93
CA TRP A 153 -13.73 13.03 -16.67
C TRP A 153 -14.94 13.55 -15.86
N GLY A 154 -15.73 14.42 -16.49
CA GLY A 154 -16.91 15.05 -15.87
C GLY A 154 -16.62 16.24 -14.93
N ALA A 155 -15.39 16.75 -14.89
CA ALA A 155 -14.96 17.87 -14.05
C ALA A 155 -15.00 19.23 -14.79
N ASN A 156 -15.92 19.44 -15.72
CA ASN A 156 -16.09 20.71 -16.43
C ASN A 156 -16.94 21.70 -15.63
#